data_b02201b9ae2dd83a8730dbcf97c76ac6
#
_entry.id   b02201b9ae2dd83a8730dbcf97c76ac6
#
_cell.length_a   1.000
_cell.length_b   1.000
_cell.length_c   1.000
_cell.angle_alpha   90.00
_cell.angle_beta   90.00
_cell.angle_gamma   90.00
#
_symmetry.space_group_name_H-M   'P 1'
#
loop_
_entity.id
_entity.type
_entity.pdbx_description
1 polymer ?
#
loop_
_entity_poly.entity_id
_entity_poly.type
_entity_poly.pdbx_seq_one_letter_code
_entity_poly.pdbx_strand_id
1 'polypeptide(L)'
;MNNYLDTLNPRQREAVETVKGPVLIMAGAGSGKTKALTCRIAYMLEQGIYPNEILAITFTNKAAQEMRERVHNLVGPAADRIWMYTFHSFGARFLRREIASYPPYTDRFTIYDSDDSKTLVKNCLKELNLDDKQFQPNAMQNRISSAKNQLIDPKKYRELAGSNFFNQKAADVYELYDKHMKENNALDFDDLLYITTKLLSIETIRKRWQDRFHYILIDEYQDTNHAQYLMAKYIAGKTQNICAVGDADQSIYSWRGADLRNIMDFQKDYPKAKLIKLEQNYRSTQTILDAANAVIQNNPDRPSKRLWTENNAGTHLKHYTAIDEHAEANFIIETMQKEHTEKHRPYGDMAVLYRMNAQSRVIEEALVRRGIGYTMVGGTRFYDRAEIRDMLAYLKVINNFKDNISLMRIINTPKRGIGGTTVQKLLDYANAGGMSMFEGIMGIEGSGLSSATQLKLTNFSAMIFDFLN
;
A
#
# COMPACT_ATOMS: atom_id res chain seq x y z
N MET A 1 14.52 -29.40 -18.62
CA MET A 1 13.73 -28.44 -17.79
C MET A 1 13.44 -29.14 -16.48
N ASN A 2 13.89 -28.60 -15.34
CA ASN A 2 13.47 -29.16 -14.05
C ASN A 2 11.96 -29.00 -13.96
N ASN A 3 11.26 -30.12 -13.87
CA ASN A 3 9.79 -30.08 -13.77
C ASN A 3 9.40 -29.54 -12.40
N TYR A 4 9.16 -28.21 -12.32
CA TYR A 4 8.79 -27.52 -11.06
C TYR A 4 7.54 -28.17 -10.42
N LEU A 5 6.68 -28.85 -11.19
CA LEU A 5 5.53 -29.58 -10.67
C LEU A 5 5.92 -30.75 -9.76
N ASP A 6 7.06 -31.37 -9.99
CA ASP A 6 7.54 -32.51 -9.16
C ASP A 6 8.05 -32.02 -7.79
N THR A 7 8.28 -30.72 -7.63
CA THR A 7 8.67 -30.10 -6.36
C THR A 7 7.47 -29.72 -5.48
N LEU A 8 6.25 -29.97 -5.94
CA LEU A 8 5.00 -29.61 -5.26
C LEU A 8 4.42 -30.82 -4.54
N ASN A 9 3.89 -30.59 -3.35
CA ASN A 9 3.06 -31.60 -2.71
C ASN A 9 1.69 -31.75 -3.44
N PRO A 10 0.92 -32.82 -3.19
CA PRO A 10 -0.34 -33.05 -3.91
C PRO A 10 -1.32 -31.87 -3.83
N ARG A 11 -1.42 -31.18 -2.68
CA ARG A 11 -2.32 -30.04 -2.51
C ARG A 11 -1.83 -28.77 -3.23
N GLN A 12 -0.53 -28.54 -3.21
CA GLN A 12 0.08 -27.45 -3.99
C GLN A 12 -0.10 -27.71 -5.48
N ARG A 13 0.11 -28.96 -5.94
CA ARG A 13 -0.09 -29.35 -7.32
C ARG A 13 -1.55 -29.17 -7.76
N GLU A 14 -2.51 -29.59 -6.93
CA GLU A 14 -3.93 -29.34 -7.16
C GLU A 14 -4.23 -27.84 -7.32
N ALA A 15 -3.64 -27.00 -6.45
CA ALA A 15 -3.79 -25.54 -6.52
C ALA A 15 -3.19 -24.95 -7.81
N VAL A 16 -2.10 -25.49 -8.30
CA VAL A 16 -1.44 -25.08 -9.55
C VAL A 16 -2.25 -25.47 -10.78
N GLU A 17 -2.71 -26.70 -10.85
CA GLU A 17 -3.39 -27.28 -12.03
C GLU A 17 -4.87 -26.83 -12.15
N THR A 18 -5.51 -26.38 -11.06
CA THR A 18 -6.92 -25.91 -11.09
C THR A 18 -7.02 -24.51 -11.67
N VAL A 19 -6.85 -24.33 -12.98
CA VAL A 19 -6.75 -23.01 -13.64
C VAL A 19 -8.09 -22.31 -13.83
N LYS A 20 -9.15 -23.04 -14.19
CA LYS A 20 -10.47 -22.48 -14.54
C LYS A 20 -11.40 -22.38 -13.33
N GLY A 21 -12.21 -21.33 -13.33
CA GLY A 21 -13.19 -21.05 -12.28
C GLY A 21 -12.58 -20.40 -11.03
N PRO A 22 -13.41 -20.05 -10.04
CA PRO A 22 -12.96 -19.44 -8.81
C PRO A 22 -12.28 -20.46 -7.90
N VAL A 23 -11.13 -20.08 -7.33
CA VAL A 23 -10.33 -20.92 -6.43
C VAL A 23 -9.97 -20.10 -5.19
N LEU A 24 -10.22 -20.65 -4.02
CA LEU A 24 -9.71 -20.13 -2.76
C LEU A 24 -8.65 -21.08 -2.21
N ILE A 25 -7.43 -20.60 -2.10
CA ILE A 25 -6.31 -21.33 -1.49
C ILE A 25 -6.15 -20.78 -0.06
N MET A 26 -6.63 -21.57 0.91
CA MET A 26 -6.40 -21.29 2.33
C MET A 26 -5.07 -21.90 2.75
N ALA A 27 -4.06 -21.07 2.87
CA ALA A 27 -2.68 -21.51 3.01
C ALA A 27 -2.07 -20.98 4.31
N GLY A 28 -1.68 -21.85 5.21
CA GLY A 28 -1.04 -21.47 6.44
C GLY A 28 0.34 -20.85 6.28
N ALA A 29 0.86 -20.28 7.36
CA ALA A 29 2.23 -19.75 7.39
C ALA A 29 3.23 -20.84 6.96
N GLY A 30 4.19 -20.47 6.09
CA GLY A 30 5.24 -21.41 5.66
C GLY A 30 4.78 -22.61 4.82
N SER A 31 3.52 -22.61 4.31
CA SER A 31 2.98 -23.71 3.48
C SER A 31 3.32 -23.58 2.00
N GLY A 32 4.09 -22.58 1.60
CA GLY A 32 4.48 -22.37 0.21
C GLY A 32 3.43 -21.64 -0.63
N LYS A 33 2.62 -20.77 -0.05
CA LYS A 33 1.65 -19.88 -0.75
C LYS A 33 2.22 -19.29 -2.03
N THR A 34 3.29 -18.53 -1.90
CA THR A 34 3.93 -17.84 -3.03
C THR A 34 4.50 -18.81 -4.06
N LYS A 35 5.04 -19.97 -3.62
CA LYS A 35 5.50 -21.02 -4.53
C LYS A 35 4.34 -21.57 -5.36
N ALA A 36 3.22 -21.90 -4.71
CA ALA A 36 2.04 -22.42 -5.43
C ALA A 36 1.52 -21.37 -6.43
N LEU A 37 1.47 -20.08 -6.04
CA LEU A 37 0.98 -19.01 -6.91
C LEU A 37 1.91 -18.76 -8.11
N THR A 38 3.24 -18.75 -7.91
CA THR A 38 4.21 -18.57 -9.00
C THR A 38 4.25 -19.76 -9.95
N CYS A 39 4.19 -21.00 -9.41
CA CYS A 39 4.08 -22.21 -10.23
C CYS A 39 2.74 -22.26 -11.00
N ARG A 40 1.64 -21.78 -10.41
CA ARG A 40 0.36 -21.67 -11.11
C ARG A 40 0.46 -20.73 -12.31
N ILE A 41 1.12 -19.58 -12.18
CA ILE A 41 1.33 -18.65 -13.29
C ILE A 41 2.16 -19.34 -14.39
N ALA A 42 3.23 -20.04 -14.03
CA ALA A 42 4.05 -20.79 -14.99
C ALA A 42 3.21 -21.84 -15.71
N TYR A 43 2.42 -22.63 -14.99
CA TYR A 43 1.53 -23.64 -15.56
C TYR A 43 0.48 -23.03 -16.50
N MET A 44 -0.10 -21.88 -16.15
CA MET A 44 -1.06 -21.17 -17.03
C MET A 44 -0.43 -20.82 -18.37
N LEU A 45 0.81 -20.34 -18.39
CA LEU A 45 1.53 -20.03 -19.64
C LEU A 45 1.81 -21.30 -20.46
N GLU A 46 2.16 -22.41 -19.81
CA GLU A 46 2.33 -23.72 -20.46
C GLU A 46 1.02 -24.25 -21.07
N GLN A 47 -0.13 -23.91 -20.47
CA GLN A 47 -1.45 -24.23 -21.02
C GLN A 47 -1.88 -23.29 -22.16
N GLY A 48 -1.00 -22.40 -22.63
CA GLY A 48 -1.25 -21.50 -23.75
C GLY A 48 -2.02 -20.23 -23.38
N ILE A 49 -2.17 -19.91 -22.09
CA ILE A 49 -2.77 -18.65 -21.66
C ILE A 49 -1.76 -17.52 -21.90
N TYR A 50 -2.22 -16.44 -22.55
CA TYR A 50 -1.35 -15.33 -22.88
C TYR A 50 -0.97 -14.52 -21.64
N PRO A 51 0.32 -14.08 -21.51
CA PRO A 51 0.78 -13.33 -20.33
C PRO A 51 -0.02 -12.06 -20.04
N ASN A 52 -0.48 -11.36 -21.07
CA ASN A 52 -1.24 -10.10 -20.94
C ASN A 52 -2.69 -10.32 -20.48
N GLU A 53 -3.19 -11.55 -20.43
CA GLU A 53 -4.50 -11.92 -19.88
C GLU A 53 -4.46 -12.17 -18.38
N ILE A 54 -3.27 -12.18 -17.78
CA ILE A 54 -3.05 -12.49 -16.36
C ILE A 54 -2.80 -11.21 -15.57
N LEU A 55 -3.59 -11.01 -14.52
CA LEU A 55 -3.39 -9.98 -13.49
C LEU A 55 -3.08 -10.67 -12.17
N ALA A 56 -1.88 -10.48 -11.64
CA ALA A 56 -1.48 -10.97 -10.34
C ALA A 56 -1.28 -9.78 -9.38
N ILE A 57 -1.97 -9.81 -8.25
CA ILE A 57 -1.97 -8.74 -7.27
C ILE A 57 -1.40 -9.24 -5.94
N THR A 58 -0.50 -8.45 -5.35
CA THR A 58 0.08 -8.70 -4.04
C THR A 58 -0.16 -7.51 -3.10
N PHE A 59 0.19 -7.65 -1.83
CA PHE A 59 -0.02 -6.59 -0.85
C PHE A 59 1.10 -5.55 -0.84
N THR A 60 2.36 -5.94 -1.10
CA THR A 60 3.52 -5.03 -1.06
C THR A 60 4.30 -5.00 -2.37
N ASN A 61 4.95 -3.87 -2.67
CA ASN A 61 5.80 -3.75 -3.86
C ASN A 61 6.97 -4.75 -3.83
N LYS A 62 7.51 -5.06 -2.64
CA LYS A 62 8.54 -6.09 -2.47
C LYS A 62 8.00 -7.47 -2.87
N ALA A 63 6.82 -7.85 -2.40
CA ALA A 63 6.20 -9.11 -2.78
C ALA A 63 5.88 -9.19 -4.28
N ALA A 64 5.44 -8.08 -4.89
CA ALA A 64 5.23 -8.01 -6.35
C ALA A 64 6.53 -8.20 -7.13
N GLN A 65 7.63 -7.62 -6.65
CA GLN A 65 8.94 -7.78 -7.25
C GLN A 65 9.47 -9.21 -7.10
N GLU A 66 9.39 -9.78 -5.90
CA GLU A 66 9.78 -11.19 -5.66
C GLU A 66 8.95 -12.17 -6.49
N MET A 67 7.66 -11.93 -6.63
CA MET A 67 6.78 -12.75 -7.48
C MET A 67 7.24 -12.68 -8.93
N ARG A 68 7.54 -11.49 -9.45
CA ARG A 68 8.03 -11.28 -10.83
C ARG A 68 9.34 -12.03 -11.07
N GLU A 69 10.30 -11.89 -10.15
CA GLU A 69 11.60 -12.57 -10.24
C GLU A 69 11.45 -14.10 -10.24
N ARG A 70 10.60 -14.64 -9.35
CA ARG A 70 10.33 -16.08 -9.27
C ARG A 70 9.65 -16.60 -10.54
N VAL A 71 8.67 -15.88 -11.07
CA VAL A 71 8.00 -16.26 -12.32
C VAL A 71 8.99 -16.15 -13.49
N HIS A 72 9.81 -15.10 -13.54
CA HIS A 72 10.86 -14.95 -14.57
C HIS A 72 11.85 -16.11 -14.56
N ASN A 73 12.24 -16.58 -13.37
CA ASN A 73 13.13 -17.75 -13.24
C ASN A 73 12.49 -19.06 -13.74
N LEU A 74 11.16 -19.15 -13.74
CA LEU A 74 10.43 -20.34 -14.22
C LEU A 74 10.17 -20.30 -15.73
N VAL A 75 9.79 -19.14 -16.29
CA VAL A 75 9.26 -19.02 -17.65
C VAL A 75 10.01 -18.03 -18.54
N GLY A 76 11.06 -17.40 -18.02
CA GLY A 76 11.89 -16.44 -18.75
C GLY A 76 11.15 -15.12 -19.07
N PRO A 77 11.50 -14.46 -20.20
CA PRO A 77 10.99 -13.11 -20.55
C PRO A 77 9.48 -13.00 -20.74
N ALA A 78 8.76 -14.10 -20.87
CA ALA A 78 7.29 -14.08 -20.93
C ALA A 78 6.67 -13.46 -19.65
N ALA A 79 7.37 -13.59 -18.50
CA ALA A 79 6.97 -12.99 -17.22
C ALA A 79 6.81 -11.47 -17.28
N ASP A 80 7.58 -10.77 -18.09
CA ASP A 80 7.61 -9.30 -18.15
C ASP A 80 6.32 -8.70 -18.73
N ARG A 81 5.55 -9.49 -19.46
CA ARG A 81 4.25 -9.11 -20.02
C ARG A 81 3.08 -9.33 -19.07
N ILE A 82 3.27 -10.05 -17.98
CA ILE A 82 2.23 -10.29 -16.96
C ILE A 82 2.08 -9.05 -16.10
N TRP A 83 0.86 -8.67 -15.79
CA TRP A 83 0.62 -7.58 -14.85
C TRP A 83 0.73 -8.09 -13.40
N MET A 84 1.89 -7.89 -12.78
CA MET A 84 2.17 -8.22 -11.38
C MET A 84 2.39 -6.95 -10.58
N TYR A 85 1.41 -6.55 -9.78
CA TYR A 85 1.37 -5.25 -9.09
C TYR A 85 0.78 -5.37 -7.68
N THR A 86 0.89 -4.29 -6.89
CA THR A 86 0.00 -4.09 -5.75
C THR A 86 -1.33 -3.49 -6.21
N PHE A 87 -2.37 -3.54 -5.38
CA PHE A 87 -3.64 -2.86 -5.67
C PHE A 87 -3.44 -1.38 -6.01
N HIS A 88 -2.61 -0.67 -5.23
CA HIS A 88 -2.31 0.75 -5.46
C HIS A 88 -1.56 0.99 -6.77
N SER A 89 -0.54 0.18 -7.06
CA SER A 89 0.22 0.30 -8.32
C SER A 89 -0.64 -0.04 -9.54
N PHE A 90 -1.54 -1.01 -9.42
CA PHE A 90 -2.53 -1.32 -10.43
C PHE A 90 -3.49 -0.12 -10.60
N GLY A 91 -4.04 0.40 -9.50
CA GLY A 91 -4.94 1.57 -9.51
C GLY A 91 -4.30 2.79 -10.17
N ALA A 92 -3.07 3.13 -9.81
CA ALA A 92 -2.34 4.24 -10.42
C ALA A 92 -2.18 4.05 -11.95
N ARG A 93 -1.84 2.82 -12.40
CA ARG A 93 -1.68 2.50 -13.82
C ARG A 93 -3.00 2.46 -14.58
N PHE A 94 -4.06 2.01 -13.94
CA PHE A 94 -5.43 2.06 -14.43
C PHE A 94 -5.87 3.52 -14.62
N LEU A 95 -5.70 4.35 -13.60
CA LEU A 95 -6.12 5.75 -13.61
C LEU A 95 -5.37 6.59 -14.66
N ARG A 96 -4.09 6.34 -14.91
CA ARG A 96 -3.36 7.00 -16.02
C ARG A 96 -4.02 6.79 -17.39
N ARG A 97 -4.90 5.79 -17.54
CA ARG A 97 -5.59 5.49 -18.80
C ARG A 97 -7.05 5.90 -18.78
N GLU A 98 -7.72 5.83 -17.63
CA GLU A 98 -9.17 5.95 -17.53
C GLU A 98 -9.65 7.21 -16.81
N ILE A 99 -8.75 7.96 -16.14
CA ILE A 99 -9.12 9.09 -15.26
C ILE A 99 -9.86 10.22 -15.99
N ALA A 100 -9.65 10.38 -17.30
CA ALA A 100 -10.40 11.34 -18.10
C ALA A 100 -11.93 11.12 -18.05
N SER A 101 -12.36 9.91 -17.70
CA SER A 101 -13.76 9.57 -17.45
C SER A 101 -14.25 10.00 -16.04
N TYR A 102 -13.38 10.63 -15.24
CA TYR A 102 -13.68 11.13 -13.90
C TYR A 102 -13.24 12.59 -13.73
N PRO A 103 -13.91 13.55 -14.42
CA PRO A 103 -13.52 14.96 -14.37
C PRO A 103 -13.62 15.50 -12.93
N PRO A 104 -12.82 16.50 -12.56
CA PRO A 104 -11.94 17.31 -13.43
C PRO A 104 -10.49 16.79 -13.55
N TYR A 105 -10.21 15.57 -13.08
CA TYR A 105 -8.87 15.01 -13.11
C TYR A 105 -8.33 14.76 -14.52
N THR A 106 -7.01 14.90 -14.68
CA THR A 106 -6.27 14.57 -15.91
C THR A 106 -5.26 13.45 -15.64
N ASP A 107 -4.73 12.84 -16.68
CA ASP A 107 -3.72 11.78 -16.58
C ASP A 107 -2.39 12.24 -15.97
N ARG A 108 -2.15 13.56 -15.88
CA ARG A 108 -0.98 14.16 -15.22
C ARG A 108 -1.14 14.37 -13.72
N PHE A 109 -2.10 13.69 -13.07
CA PHE A 109 -2.32 13.84 -11.64
C PHE A 109 -1.05 13.53 -10.82
N THR A 110 -0.88 14.26 -9.73
CA THR A 110 0.16 13.97 -8.73
C THR A 110 -0.36 13.00 -7.69
N ILE A 111 0.49 12.10 -7.20
CA ILE A 111 0.16 11.22 -6.08
C ILE A 111 0.72 11.83 -4.80
N TYR A 112 -0.16 12.18 -3.87
CA TYR A 112 0.19 12.69 -2.55
C TYR A 112 0.50 11.54 -1.59
N ASP A 113 1.61 11.69 -0.88
CA ASP A 113 1.93 10.80 0.24
C ASP A 113 1.15 11.18 1.51
N SER A 114 1.40 10.46 2.60
CA SER A 114 0.72 10.70 3.87
C SER A 114 1.00 12.10 4.45
N ASP A 115 2.21 12.65 4.24
CA ASP A 115 2.58 13.97 4.74
C ASP A 115 2.01 15.09 3.86
N ASP A 116 1.99 14.89 2.53
CA ASP A 116 1.33 15.81 1.58
C ASP A 116 -0.16 15.91 1.93
N SER A 117 -0.84 14.76 2.10
CA SER A 117 -2.25 14.68 2.48
C SER A 117 -2.51 15.31 3.84
N LYS A 118 -1.65 15.07 4.84
CA LYS A 118 -1.74 15.68 6.17
C LYS A 118 -1.57 17.20 6.11
N THR A 119 -0.66 17.69 5.26
CA THR A 119 -0.46 19.12 5.04
C THR A 119 -1.70 19.76 4.45
N LEU A 120 -2.33 19.10 3.46
CA LEU A 120 -3.58 19.56 2.90
C LEU A 120 -4.72 19.58 3.93
N VAL A 121 -4.85 18.55 4.78
CA VAL A 121 -5.82 18.53 5.87
C VAL A 121 -5.60 19.70 6.84
N LYS A 122 -4.35 20.02 7.20
CA LYS A 122 -4.03 21.19 8.03
C LYS A 122 -4.49 22.50 7.37
N ASN A 123 -4.28 22.63 6.07
CA ASN A 123 -4.73 23.81 5.32
C ASN A 123 -6.26 23.91 5.35
N CYS A 124 -6.98 22.80 5.16
CA CYS A 124 -8.44 22.76 5.27
C CYS A 124 -8.93 23.17 6.66
N LEU A 125 -8.30 22.66 7.73
CA LEU A 125 -8.66 23.05 9.10
C LEU A 125 -8.48 24.56 9.33
N LYS A 126 -7.38 25.12 8.85
CA LYS A 126 -7.09 26.56 8.94
C LYS A 126 -8.11 27.39 8.16
N GLU A 127 -8.47 26.98 6.93
CA GLU A 127 -9.44 27.67 6.08
C GLU A 127 -10.85 27.63 6.70
N LEU A 128 -11.21 26.54 7.36
CA LEU A 128 -12.47 26.38 8.10
C LEU A 128 -12.47 27.02 9.49
N ASN A 129 -11.37 27.67 9.90
CA ASN A 129 -11.17 28.21 11.24
C ASN A 129 -11.41 27.17 12.35
N LEU A 130 -10.98 25.93 12.15
CA LEU A 130 -11.07 24.85 13.13
C LEU A 130 -9.75 24.70 13.90
N ASP A 131 -9.86 24.57 15.22
CA ASP A 131 -8.69 24.38 16.11
C ASP A 131 -8.08 22.99 15.86
N ASP A 132 -6.81 22.93 15.49
CA ASP A 132 -6.07 21.70 15.19
C ASP A 132 -5.79 20.83 16.44
N LYS A 133 -5.92 21.38 17.66
CA LYS A 133 -5.87 20.62 18.90
C LYS A 133 -7.17 19.83 19.13
N GLN A 134 -8.31 20.42 18.80
CA GLN A 134 -9.61 19.77 18.90
C GLN A 134 -9.85 18.82 17.69
N PHE A 135 -9.50 19.28 16.49
CA PHE A 135 -9.66 18.54 15.24
C PHE A 135 -8.29 18.10 14.70
N GLN A 136 -7.67 17.15 15.40
CA GLN A 136 -6.31 16.71 15.08
C GLN A 136 -6.19 16.28 13.60
N PRO A 137 -5.20 16.80 12.85
CA PRO A 137 -5.04 16.50 11.42
C PRO A 137 -4.97 15.00 11.12
N ASN A 138 -4.27 14.23 11.95
CA ASN A 138 -4.21 12.77 11.79
C ASN A 138 -5.58 12.10 11.97
N ALA A 139 -6.40 12.57 12.93
CA ALA A 139 -7.73 12.02 13.14
C ALA A 139 -8.67 12.32 11.96
N MET A 140 -8.58 13.53 11.39
CA MET A 140 -9.34 13.90 10.19
C MET A 140 -8.90 13.09 8.98
N GLN A 141 -7.59 12.96 8.76
CA GLN A 141 -7.02 12.14 7.68
C GLN A 141 -7.48 10.68 7.78
N ASN A 142 -7.44 10.09 8.97
CA ASN A 142 -7.89 8.71 9.19
C ASN A 142 -9.39 8.53 8.90
N ARG A 143 -10.23 9.53 9.21
CA ARG A 143 -11.67 9.48 8.89
C ARG A 143 -11.92 9.55 7.40
N ILE A 144 -11.23 10.43 6.69
CA ILE A 144 -11.30 10.54 5.22
C ILE A 144 -10.84 9.23 4.59
N SER A 145 -9.71 8.68 5.03
CA SER A 145 -9.19 7.40 4.57
C SER A 145 -10.19 6.26 4.78
N SER A 146 -10.77 6.16 5.99
CA SER A 146 -11.79 5.15 6.30
C SER A 146 -13.02 5.28 5.40
N ALA A 147 -13.48 6.50 5.13
CA ALA A 147 -14.61 6.76 4.25
C ALA A 147 -14.31 6.32 2.79
N LYS A 148 -13.16 6.71 2.25
CA LYS A 148 -12.73 6.32 0.90
C LYS A 148 -12.60 4.80 0.75
N ASN A 149 -12.03 4.12 1.75
CA ASN A 149 -11.89 2.66 1.76
C ASN A 149 -13.23 1.92 1.78
N GLN A 150 -14.29 2.56 2.30
CA GLN A 150 -15.68 2.08 2.28
C GLN A 150 -16.49 2.64 1.10
N LEU A 151 -15.85 3.33 0.14
CA LEU A 151 -16.47 3.97 -1.01
C LEU A 151 -17.52 5.03 -0.67
N ILE A 152 -17.39 5.68 0.48
CA ILE A 152 -18.24 6.77 0.96
C ILE A 152 -17.63 8.09 0.46
N ASP A 153 -18.36 8.77 -0.44
CA ASP A 153 -18.00 10.10 -0.92
C ASP A 153 -18.33 11.19 0.13
N PRO A 154 -17.81 12.43 -0.04
CA PRO A 154 -18.05 13.52 0.91
C PRO A 154 -19.53 13.78 1.18
N LYS A 155 -20.39 13.76 0.15
CA LYS A 155 -21.83 13.98 0.27
C LYS A 155 -22.47 12.88 1.12
N LYS A 156 -22.17 11.62 0.83
CA LYS A 156 -22.68 10.49 1.62
C LYS A 156 -22.14 10.48 3.05
N TYR A 157 -20.88 10.90 3.24
CA TYR A 157 -20.30 11.05 4.57
C TYR A 157 -21.04 12.10 5.39
N ARG A 158 -21.44 13.22 4.80
CA ARG A 158 -22.26 14.26 5.44
C ARG A 158 -23.63 13.73 5.85
N GLU A 159 -24.29 12.95 4.99
CA GLU A 159 -25.56 12.31 5.35
C GLU A 159 -25.42 11.39 6.57
N LEU A 160 -24.32 10.64 6.65
CA LEU A 160 -24.03 9.71 7.76
C LEU A 160 -23.55 10.41 9.04
N ALA A 161 -23.07 11.64 8.94
CA ALA A 161 -22.58 12.42 10.09
C ALA A 161 -23.67 12.72 11.13
N GLY A 162 -24.95 12.77 10.70
CA GLY A 162 -26.10 13.02 11.56
C GLY A 162 -25.99 14.37 12.29
N SER A 163 -26.45 14.43 13.53
CA SER A 163 -26.41 15.65 14.37
C SER A 163 -25.14 15.79 15.22
N ASN A 164 -24.20 14.86 15.11
CA ASN A 164 -22.95 14.92 15.88
C ASN A 164 -22.05 16.03 15.35
N PHE A 165 -21.77 17.03 16.19
CA PHE A 165 -20.99 18.21 15.83
C PHE A 165 -19.60 17.87 15.26
N PHE A 166 -18.87 16.93 15.91
CA PHE A 166 -17.55 16.53 15.47
C PHE A 166 -17.58 15.85 14.09
N ASN A 167 -18.57 14.99 13.85
CA ASN A 167 -18.75 14.33 12.56
C ASN A 167 -19.15 15.30 11.45
N GLN A 168 -19.96 16.32 11.77
CA GLN A 168 -20.31 17.39 10.82
C GLN A 168 -19.07 18.19 10.44
N LYS A 169 -18.21 18.56 11.42
CA LYS A 169 -16.94 19.24 11.13
C LYS A 169 -15.98 18.37 10.34
N ALA A 170 -15.93 17.08 10.62
CA ALA A 170 -15.16 16.14 9.79
C ALA A 170 -15.71 16.07 8.34
N ALA A 171 -17.02 16.19 8.15
CA ALA A 171 -17.63 16.27 6.82
C ALA A 171 -17.24 17.58 6.10
N ASP A 172 -17.23 18.74 6.81
CA ASP A 172 -16.74 20.02 6.27
C ASP A 172 -15.30 19.87 5.77
N VAL A 173 -14.43 19.25 6.58
CA VAL A 173 -13.03 19.01 6.23
C VAL A 173 -12.91 18.08 5.02
N TYR A 174 -13.72 17.00 4.95
CA TYR A 174 -13.66 16.05 3.85
C TYR A 174 -14.13 16.68 2.53
N GLU A 175 -15.19 17.48 2.54
CA GLU A 175 -15.66 18.19 1.35
C GLU A 175 -14.62 19.17 0.81
N LEU A 176 -14.00 19.95 1.73
CA LEU A 176 -12.96 20.91 1.35
C LEU A 176 -11.68 20.20 0.87
N TYR A 177 -11.29 19.09 1.53
CA TYR A 177 -10.17 18.27 1.12
C TYR A 177 -10.38 17.71 -0.30
N ASP A 178 -11.54 17.14 -0.59
CA ASP A 178 -11.89 16.59 -1.91
C ASP A 178 -11.89 17.70 -2.99
N LYS A 179 -12.39 18.89 -2.66
CA LYS A 179 -12.33 20.05 -3.55
C LYS A 179 -10.88 20.41 -3.91
N HIS A 180 -10.02 20.58 -2.91
CA HIS A 180 -8.61 20.92 -3.15
C HIS A 180 -7.84 19.81 -3.86
N MET A 181 -8.13 18.53 -3.61
CA MET A 181 -7.55 17.41 -4.37
C MET A 181 -7.86 17.52 -5.87
N LYS A 182 -9.09 17.89 -6.21
CA LYS A 182 -9.52 18.12 -7.60
C LYS A 182 -8.85 19.34 -8.23
N GLU A 183 -8.79 20.46 -7.50
CA GLU A 183 -8.14 21.69 -7.94
C GLU A 183 -6.65 21.50 -8.18
N ASN A 184 -5.98 20.75 -7.30
CA ASN A 184 -4.55 20.43 -7.42
C ASN A 184 -4.26 19.32 -8.46
N ASN A 185 -5.27 18.73 -9.07
CA ASN A 185 -5.14 17.51 -9.89
C ASN A 185 -4.29 16.46 -9.17
N ALA A 186 -4.62 16.16 -7.92
CA ALA A 186 -3.87 15.28 -7.05
C ALA A 186 -4.74 14.15 -6.51
N LEU A 187 -4.15 12.97 -6.32
CA LEU A 187 -4.79 11.79 -5.72
C LEU A 187 -3.95 11.32 -4.54
N ASP A 188 -4.57 10.99 -3.42
CA ASP A 188 -3.90 10.27 -2.34
C ASP A 188 -3.91 8.74 -2.59
N PHE A 189 -3.30 7.98 -1.68
CA PHE A 189 -3.26 6.52 -1.82
C PHE A 189 -4.66 5.89 -1.81
N ASP A 190 -5.58 6.42 -1.01
CA ASP A 190 -6.96 5.91 -0.95
C ASP A 190 -7.74 6.23 -2.23
N ASP A 191 -7.48 7.39 -2.85
CA ASP A 191 -8.08 7.76 -4.14
C ASP A 191 -7.70 6.78 -5.26
N LEU A 192 -6.48 6.24 -5.23
CA LEU A 192 -6.05 5.24 -6.22
C LEU A 192 -6.98 4.02 -6.23
N LEU A 193 -7.49 3.63 -5.07
CA LEU A 193 -8.44 2.52 -4.93
C LEU A 193 -9.88 3.00 -5.16
N TYR A 194 -10.25 4.07 -4.51
CA TYR A 194 -11.59 4.64 -4.52
C TYR A 194 -12.05 4.97 -5.94
N ILE A 195 -11.29 5.80 -6.67
CA ILE A 195 -11.67 6.23 -8.03
C ILE A 195 -11.57 5.06 -9.02
N THR A 196 -10.55 4.17 -8.89
CA THR A 196 -10.49 2.96 -9.70
C THR A 196 -11.74 2.11 -9.53
N THR A 197 -12.23 1.92 -8.30
CA THR A 197 -13.45 1.15 -8.04
C THR A 197 -14.69 1.84 -8.62
N LYS A 198 -14.79 3.16 -8.47
CA LYS A 198 -15.88 3.96 -9.08
C LYS A 198 -15.89 3.83 -10.61
N LEU A 199 -14.75 3.94 -11.26
CA LEU A 199 -14.65 3.79 -12.72
C LEU A 199 -14.94 2.35 -13.17
N LEU A 200 -14.48 1.34 -12.45
CA LEU A 200 -14.82 -0.06 -12.73
C LEU A 200 -16.31 -0.37 -12.50
N SER A 201 -17.06 0.43 -11.75
CA SER A 201 -18.50 0.28 -11.64
C SER A 201 -19.23 0.66 -12.96
N ILE A 202 -18.60 1.46 -13.81
CA ILE A 202 -19.11 1.85 -15.14
C ILE A 202 -18.93 0.66 -16.10
N GLU A 203 -20.03 0.20 -16.67
CA GLU A 203 -20.06 -1.04 -17.46
C GLU A 203 -19.12 -1.02 -18.67
N THR A 204 -19.03 0.08 -19.40
CA THR A 204 -18.17 0.21 -20.58
C THR A 204 -16.70 0.13 -20.25
N ILE A 205 -16.28 0.76 -19.15
CA ILE A 205 -14.89 0.67 -18.64
C ILE A 205 -14.63 -0.73 -18.14
N ARG A 206 -15.52 -1.26 -17.30
CA ARG A 206 -15.39 -2.61 -16.71
C ARG A 206 -15.25 -3.67 -17.80
N LYS A 207 -16.06 -3.66 -18.85
CA LYS A 207 -15.95 -4.62 -19.95
C LYS A 207 -14.59 -4.61 -20.61
N ARG A 208 -14.02 -3.43 -20.93
CA ARG A 208 -12.66 -3.33 -21.53
C ARG A 208 -11.60 -4.04 -20.67
N TRP A 209 -11.69 -3.91 -19.35
CA TRP A 209 -10.72 -4.51 -18.44
C TRP A 209 -10.98 -5.99 -18.18
N GLN A 210 -12.25 -6.44 -18.26
CA GLN A 210 -12.62 -7.85 -18.26
C GLN A 210 -12.18 -8.57 -19.54
N ASP A 211 -12.25 -7.90 -20.69
CA ASP A 211 -11.76 -8.43 -21.97
C ASP A 211 -10.24 -8.49 -22.02
N ARG A 212 -9.57 -7.69 -21.22
CA ARG A 212 -8.12 -7.71 -21.09
C ARG A 212 -7.63 -8.79 -20.14
N PHE A 213 -8.24 -8.90 -18.95
CA PHE A 213 -7.80 -9.82 -17.90
C PHE A 213 -8.79 -10.94 -17.71
N HIS A 214 -8.42 -12.10 -18.22
CA HIS A 214 -9.24 -13.32 -18.09
C HIS A 214 -8.93 -14.09 -16.83
N TYR A 215 -7.77 -13.85 -16.19
CA TYR A 215 -7.31 -14.56 -14.99
C TYR A 215 -6.79 -13.56 -13.96
N ILE A 216 -7.35 -13.62 -12.77
CA ILE A 216 -6.98 -12.76 -11.64
C ILE A 216 -6.43 -13.63 -10.52
N LEU A 217 -5.23 -13.30 -10.04
CA LEU A 217 -4.60 -13.95 -8.91
C LEU A 217 -4.34 -12.91 -7.82
N ILE A 218 -4.73 -13.20 -6.58
CA ILE A 218 -4.58 -12.26 -5.47
C ILE A 218 -3.92 -12.99 -4.31
N ASP A 219 -2.76 -12.49 -3.89
CA ASP A 219 -2.06 -12.94 -2.68
C ASP A 219 -2.48 -12.10 -1.47
N GLU A 220 -2.37 -12.68 -0.28
CA GLU A 220 -2.74 -12.09 1.01
C GLU A 220 -4.18 -11.52 1.01
N TYR A 221 -5.13 -12.29 0.48
CA TYR A 221 -6.51 -11.85 0.28
C TYR A 221 -7.24 -11.48 1.58
N GLN A 222 -6.82 -12.01 2.74
CA GLN A 222 -7.34 -11.67 4.06
C GLN A 222 -7.08 -10.21 4.47
N ASP A 223 -6.11 -9.55 3.84
CA ASP A 223 -5.74 -8.16 4.16
C ASP A 223 -6.42 -7.14 3.24
N THR A 224 -7.34 -7.57 2.36
CA THR A 224 -8.05 -6.68 1.45
C THR A 224 -9.14 -5.87 2.16
N ASN A 225 -9.25 -4.57 1.80
CA ASN A 225 -10.36 -3.72 2.20
C ASN A 225 -11.53 -3.81 1.21
N HIS A 226 -12.64 -3.14 1.51
CA HIS A 226 -13.84 -3.19 0.69
C HIS A 226 -13.63 -2.69 -0.75
N ALA A 227 -12.87 -1.61 -0.96
CA ALA A 227 -12.58 -1.11 -2.30
C ALA A 227 -11.76 -2.13 -3.12
N GLN A 228 -10.74 -2.73 -2.53
CA GLN A 228 -9.91 -3.76 -3.17
C GLN A 228 -10.69 -5.02 -3.51
N TYR A 229 -11.57 -5.45 -2.60
CA TYR A 229 -12.49 -6.56 -2.85
C TYR A 229 -13.38 -6.29 -4.06
N LEU A 230 -14.01 -5.11 -4.15
CA LEU A 230 -14.86 -4.76 -5.28
C LEU A 230 -14.06 -4.61 -6.58
N MET A 231 -12.85 -4.04 -6.55
CA MET A 231 -11.96 -4.01 -7.72
C MET A 231 -11.74 -5.41 -8.28
N ALA A 232 -11.37 -6.37 -7.42
CA ALA A 232 -11.15 -7.75 -7.80
C ALA A 232 -12.43 -8.38 -8.39
N LYS A 233 -13.57 -8.18 -7.73
CA LYS A 233 -14.88 -8.70 -8.15
C LYS A 233 -15.31 -8.14 -9.52
N TYR A 234 -15.12 -6.84 -9.75
CA TYR A 234 -15.46 -6.20 -11.02
C TYR A 234 -14.60 -6.71 -12.18
N ILE A 235 -13.28 -6.90 -11.95
CA ILE A 235 -12.37 -7.37 -13.01
C ILE A 235 -12.61 -8.86 -13.29
N ALA A 236 -12.83 -9.69 -12.26
CA ALA A 236 -13.08 -11.13 -12.43
C ALA A 236 -14.30 -11.43 -13.33
N GLY A 237 -15.29 -10.56 -13.30
CA GLY A 237 -16.42 -10.54 -14.24
C GLY A 237 -17.10 -11.87 -14.47
N LYS A 238 -17.41 -12.15 -15.75
CA LYS A 238 -18.14 -13.35 -16.16
C LYS A 238 -17.29 -14.62 -16.13
N THR A 239 -16.00 -14.49 -16.37
CA THR A 239 -15.09 -15.67 -16.41
C THR A 239 -14.95 -16.31 -15.04
N GLN A 240 -15.02 -15.49 -13.99
CA GLN A 240 -14.81 -15.87 -12.60
C GLN A 240 -13.51 -16.67 -12.38
N ASN A 241 -12.53 -16.54 -13.28
CA ASN A 241 -11.22 -17.15 -13.11
C ASN A 241 -10.39 -16.34 -12.10
N ILE A 242 -10.85 -16.33 -10.87
CA ILE A 242 -10.19 -15.66 -9.74
C ILE A 242 -9.58 -16.70 -8.81
N CYS A 243 -8.29 -16.55 -8.52
CA CYS A 243 -7.58 -17.34 -7.54
C CYS A 243 -7.17 -16.44 -6.38
N ALA A 244 -7.86 -16.55 -5.27
CA ALA A 244 -7.52 -15.85 -4.02
C ALA A 244 -6.67 -16.78 -3.14
N VAL A 245 -5.54 -16.27 -2.66
CA VAL A 245 -4.65 -16.96 -1.73
C VAL A 245 -4.57 -16.15 -0.45
N GLY A 246 -4.74 -16.80 0.68
CA GLY A 246 -4.68 -16.10 1.95
C GLY A 246 -4.70 -16.99 3.17
N ASP A 247 -4.52 -16.35 4.30
CA ASP A 247 -4.55 -16.98 5.62
C ASP A 247 -5.35 -16.10 6.59
N ALA A 248 -6.55 -16.53 6.92
CA ALA A 248 -7.41 -15.82 7.88
C ALA A 248 -6.72 -15.60 9.24
N ASP A 249 -5.84 -16.53 9.66
CA ASP A 249 -5.08 -16.44 10.90
C ASP A 249 -3.96 -15.38 10.87
N GLN A 250 -3.61 -14.87 9.68
CA GLN A 250 -2.59 -13.83 9.47
C GLN A 250 -3.19 -12.45 9.19
N SER A 251 -4.49 -12.26 9.33
CA SER A 251 -5.13 -10.94 9.15
C SER A 251 -4.77 -10.01 10.31
N ILE A 252 -3.85 -9.07 10.06
CA ILE A 252 -3.33 -8.11 11.04
C ILE A 252 -3.50 -6.65 10.63
N TYR A 253 -4.22 -6.38 9.53
CA TYR A 253 -4.41 -5.04 8.97
C TYR A 253 -5.85 -4.51 9.11
N SER A 254 -6.64 -5.01 10.06
CA SER A 254 -7.99 -4.50 10.34
C SER A 254 -8.00 -2.98 10.64
N TRP A 255 -6.98 -2.48 11.32
CA TRP A 255 -6.78 -1.05 11.59
C TRP A 255 -6.51 -0.20 10.32
N ARG A 256 -6.17 -0.84 9.18
CA ARG A 256 -6.08 -0.24 7.84
C ARG A 256 -7.32 -0.48 6.98
N GLY A 257 -8.40 -0.97 7.58
CA GLY A 257 -9.64 -1.24 6.88
C GLY A 257 -9.71 -2.62 6.21
N ALA A 258 -8.74 -3.53 6.46
CA ALA A 258 -8.87 -4.91 6.02
C ALA A 258 -10.12 -5.56 6.63
N ASP A 259 -10.86 -6.28 5.79
CA ASP A 259 -12.09 -6.95 6.19
C ASP A 259 -11.96 -8.47 6.01
N LEU A 260 -11.84 -9.17 7.12
CA LEU A 260 -11.69 -10.62 7.15
C LEU A 260 -12.87 -11.33 6.46
N ARG A 261 -14.05 -10.69 6.40
CA ARG A 261 -15.22 -11.25 5.70
C ARG A 261 -14.96 -11.48 4.23
N ASN A 262 -14.05 -10.73 3.60
CA ASN A 262 -13.72 -10.92 2.18
C ASN A 262 -13.21 -12.34 1.89
N ILE A 263 -12.38 -12.91 2.77
CA ILE A 263 -11.89 -14.29 2.61
C ILE A 263 -12.88 -15.32 3.15
N MET A 264 -13.58 -15.00 4.26
CA MET A 264 -14.55 -15.90 4.87
C MET A 264 -15.78 -16.12 4.00
N ASP A 265 -16.24 -15.06 3.32
CA ASP A 265 -17.44 -15.06 2.49
C ASP A 265 -17.14 -15.35 1.02
N PHE A 266 -15.87 -15.66 0.65
CA PHE A 266 -15.48 -15.92 -0.74
C PHE A 266 -16.36 -16.97 -1.42
N GLN A 267 -16.72 -18.05 -0.71
CA GLN A 267 -17.58 -19.10 -1.26
C GLN A 267 -19.06 -18.67 -1.38
N LYS A 268 -19.50 -17.64 -0.63
CA LYS A 268 -20.82 -17.03 -0.81
C LYS A 268 -20.85 -16.20 -2.09
N ASP A 269 -19.77 -15.45 -2.37
CA ASP A 269 -19.64 -14.66 -3.61
C ASP A 269 -19.44 -15.55 -4.83
N TYR A 270 -18.73 -16.66 -4.66
CA TYR A 270 -18.40 -17.64 -5.71
C TYR A 270 -18.84 -19.04 -5.28
N PRO A 271 -20.14 -19.39 -5.42
CA PRO A 271 -20.65 -20.70 -4.94
C PRO A 271 -19.99 -21.92 -5.58
N LYS A 272 -19.38 -21.75 -6.76
CA LYS A 272 -18.63 -22.80 -7.45
C LYS A 272 -17.14 -22.81 -7.10
N ALA A 273 -16.74 -22.01 -6.11
CA ALA A 273 -15.34 -21.89 -5.75
C ALA A 273 -14.79 -23.22 -5.20
N LYS A 274 -13.65 -23.64 -5.75
CA LYS A 274 -12.88 -24.75 -5.22
C LYS A 274 -12.04 -24.26 -4.04
N LEU A 275 -12.25 -24.87 -2.87
CA LEU A 275 -11.45 -24.59 -1.67
C LEU A 275 -10.31 -25.59 -1.58
N ILE A 276 -9.07 -25.09 -1.53
CA ILE A 276 -7.85 -25.91 -1.38
C ILE A 276 -7.12 -25.45 -0.14
N LYS A 277 -6.83 -26.37 0.79
CA LYS A 277 -6.10 -26.09 2.02
C LYS A 277 -4.64 -26.51 1.90
N LEU A 278 -3.71 -25.59 2.17
CA LEU A 278 -2.27 -25.85 2.27
C LEU A 278 -1.88 -25.83 3.75
N GLU A 279 -1.82 -26.99 4.37
CA GLU A 279 -1.59 -27.14 5.83
C GLU A 279 -0.18 -27.65 6.16
N GLN A 280 0.55 -28.21 5.20
CA GLN A 280 1.93 -28.66 5.40
C GLN A 280 2.87 -27.45 5.45
N ASN A 281 3.56 -27.30 6.56
CA ASN A 281 4.53 -26.22 6.77
C ASN A 281 5.95 -26.73 6.46
N TYR A 282 6.71 -25.95 5.70
CA TYR A 282 8.10 -26.24 5.31
C TYR A 282 9.13 -25.33 5.99
N ARG A 283 8.67 -24.36 6.78
CA ARG A 283 9.51 -23.32 7.39
C ARG A 283 9.96 -23.68 8.80
N SER A 284 9.05 -24.19 9.60
CA SER A 284 9.21 -24.27 11.05
C SER A 284 9.33 -25.71 11.52
N THR A 285 9.93 -25.90 12.69
CA THR A 285 9.94 -27.18 13.42
C THR A 285 8.59 -27.43 14.11
N GLN A 286 8.34 -28.68 14.50
CA GLN A 286 7.07 -29.09 15.11
C GLN A 286 6.78 -28.29 16.41
N THR A 287 7.77 -28.10 17.29
CA THR A 287 7.62 -27.33 18.53
C THR A 287 7.11 -25.90 18.31
N ILE A 288 7.61 -25.23 17.26
CA ILE A 288 7.14 -23.88 16.90
C ILE A 288 5.69 -23.94 16.43
N LEU A 289 5.34 -24.94 15.61
CA LEU A 289 3.97 -25.08 15.09
C LEU A 289 2.97 -25.41 16.18
N ASP A 290 3.35 -26.25 17.16
CA ASP A 290 2.48 -26.60 18.28
C ASP A 290 2.15 -25.38 19.12
N ALA A 291 3.15 -24.53 19.41
CA ALA A 291 2.94 -23.27 20.09
C ALA A 291 2.07 -22.30 19.28
N ALA A 292 2.34 -22.14 17.98
CA ALA A 292 1.55 -21.30 17.09
C ALA A 292 0.09 -21.77 16.99
N ASN A 293 -0.12 -23.08 16.84
CA ASN A 293 -1.46 -23.68 16.82
C ASN A 293 -2.20 -23.44 18.16
N ALA A 294 -1.52 -23.56 19.30
CA ALA A 294 -2.11 -23.31 20.62
C ALA A 294 -2.51 -21.85 20.79
N VAL A 295 -1.68 -20.90 20.35
CA VAL A 295 -2.00 -19.47 20.42
C VAL A 295 -3.20 -19.12 19.54
N ILE A 296 -3.21 -19.59 18.28
CA ILE A 296 -4.25 -19.19 17.34
C ILE A 296 -5.62 -19.84 17.63
N GLN A 297 -5.68 -20.92 18.40
CA GLN A 297 -6.93 -21.53 18.84
C GLN A 297 -7.79 -20.62 19.73
N ASN A 298 -7.20 -19.59 20.33
CA ASN A 298 -7.94 -18.59 21.12
C ASN A 298 -8.82 -17.67 20.24
N ASN A 299 -8.64 -17.66 18.92
CA ASN A 299 -9.51 -16.91 18.02
C ASN A 299 -10.77 -17.73 17.71
N PRO A 300 -12.00 -17.27 18.10
CA PRO A 300 -13.23 -18.06 17.99
C PRO A 300 -13.70 -18.23 16.52
N ASP A 301 -13.58 -17.19 15.71
CA ASP A 301 -14.17 -17.11 14.36
C ASP A 301 -13.12 -17.44 13.27
N ARG A 302 -12.52 -18.62 13.33
CA ARG A 302 -11.50 -19.03 12.36
C ARG A 302 -11.91 -20.28 11.58
N PRO A 303 -11.49 -20.38 10.29
CA PRO A 303 -11.65 -21.62 9.54
C PRO A 303 -10.85 -22.75 10.19
N SER A 304 -11.43 -23.95 10.24
CA SER A 304 -10.71 -25.13 10.74
C SER A 304 -9.49 -25.43 9.86
N LYS A 305 -8.32 -25.19 10.43
CA LYS A 305 -7.00 -25.41 9.83
C LYS A 305 -6.01 -25.78 10.93
N ARG A 306 -5.15 -26.75 10.68
CA ARG A 306 -4.06 -27.14 11.59
C ARG A 306 -2.77 -27.30 10.78
N LEU A 307 -1.77 -26.52 11.14
CA LEU A 307 -0.45 -26.64 10.52
C LEU A 307 0.28 -27.86 11.08
N TRP A 308 0.93 -28.61 10.18
CA TRP A 308 1.78 -29.73 10.51
C TRP A 308 3.05 -29.69 9.65
N THR A 309 4.10 -30.40 10.06
CA THR A 309 5.38 -30.45 9.34
C THR A 309 6.01 -31.84 9.39
N GLU A 310 6.82 -32.14 8.41
CA GLU A 310 7.74 -33.28 8.42
C GLU A 310 9.13 -32.93 8.96
N ASN A 311 9.34 -31.65 9.29
CA ASN A 311 10.57 -31.21 9.93
C ASN A 311 10.64 -31.84 11.35
N ASN A 312 11.89 -31.96 11.86
CA ASN A 312 12.09 -32.48 13.23
C ASN A 312 11.38 -31.63 14.28
N ALA A 313 11.34 -32.12 15.52
CA ALA A 313 10.74 -31.42 16.65
C ALA A 313 11.39 -30.05 16.91
N GLY A 314 12.70 -29.94 16.67
CA GLY A 314 13.48 -28.76 16.96
C GLY A 314 13.81 -28.59 18.47
N THR A 315 14.37 -27.45 18.82
CA THR A 315 14.67 -27.08 20.21
C THR A 315 13.44 -26.53 20.91
N HIS A 316 13.41 -26.64 22.23
CA HIS A 316 12.35 -26.00 23.04
C HIS A 316 12.34 -24.49 22.87
N LEU A 317 11.14 -23.91 22.95
CA LEU A 317 10.97 -22.45 23.02
C LEU A 317 11.51 -21.94 24.35
N LYS A 318 12.13 -20.78 24.32
CA LYS A 318 12.59 -20.07 25.53
C LYS A 318 11.67 -18.88 25.78
N HIS A 319 11.19 -18.74 27.00
CA HIS A 319 10.50 -17.55 27.46
C HIS A 319 11.39 -16.85 28.48
N TYR A 320 11.55 -15.55 28.33
CA TYR A 320 12.33 -14.72 29.24
C TYR A 320 11.54 -13.47 29.58
N THR A 321 11.41 -13.19 30.88
CA THR A 321 10.77 -11.97 31.39
C THR A 321 11.89 -11.04 31.89
N ALA A 322 12.13 -9.96 31.19
CA ALA A 322 13.12 -8.96 31.58
C ALA A 322 12.54 -7.99 32.61
N ILE A 323 13.42 -7.38 33.42
CA ILE A 323 13.04 -6.33 34.38
C ILE A 323 12.84 -4.97 33.69
N ASP A 324 13.51 -4.75 32.56
CA ASP A 324 13.42 -3.56 31.72
C ASP A 324 13.83 -3.88 30.29
N GLU A 325 13.73 -2.88 29.40
CA GLU A 325 14.08 -2.98 27.98
C GLU A 325 15.56 -3.20 27.73
N HIS A 326 16.44 -2.76 28.64
CA HIS A 326 17.89 -2.98 28.53
C HIS A 326 18.26 -4.43 28.87
N ALA A 327 17.64 -5.00 29.90
CA ALA A 327 17.80 -6.41 30.23
C ALA A 327 17.25 -7.32 29.12
N GLU A 328 16.12 -6.95 28.49
CA GLU A 328 15.58 -7.63 27.30
C GLU A 328 16.60 -7.61 26.14
N ALA A 329 17.11 -6.44 25.79
CA ALA A 329 18.10 -6.30 24.70
C ALA A 329 19.39 -7.09 24.98
N ASN A 330 19.91 -7.05 26.23
CA ASN A 330 21.08 -7.81 26.61
C ASN A 330 20.85 -9.32 26.48
N PHE A 331 19.72 -9.83 26.93
CA PHE A 331 19.35 -11.26 26.79
C PHE A 331 19.29 -11.68 25.31
N ILE A 332 18.71 -10.84 24.44
CA ILE A 332 18.65 -11.09 23.00
C ILE A 332 20.07 -11.21 22.44
N ILE A 333 20.92 -10.21 22.71
CA ILE A 333 22.30 -10.16 22.18
C ILE A 333 23.17 -11.32 22.70
N GLU A 334 23.08 -11.63 23.98
CA GLU A 334 23.79 -12.77 24.57
C GLU A 334 23.36 -14.10 23.96
N THR A 335 22.05 -14.24 23.69
CA THR A 335 21.52 -15.42 23.00
C THR A 335 22.06 -15.51 21.58
N MET A 336 22.08 -14.39 20.83
CA MET A 336 22.63 -14.34 19.46
C MET A 336 24.12 -14.69 19.46
N GLN A 337 24.91 -14.12 20.39
CA GLN A 337 26.33 -14.41 20.50
C GLN A 337 26.60 -15.89 20.83
N LYS A 338 25.79 -16.48 21.73
CA LYS A 338 25.87 -17.89 22.05
C LYS A 338 25.57 -18.79 20.84
N GLU A 339 24.51 -18.50 20.09
CA GLU A 339 24.19 -19.24 18.87
C GLU A 339 25.32 -19.10 17.83
N HIS A 340 25.95 -17.93 17.73
CA HIS A 340 27.06 -17.68 16.81
C HIS A 340 28.32 -18.43 17.23
N THR A 341 28.74 -18.34 18.52
CA THR A 341 29.99 -18.90 18.99
C THR A 341 29.93 -20.41 19.21
N GLU A 342 28.86 -20.93 19.79
CA GLU A 342 28.72 -22.34 20.14
C GLU A 342 28.18 -23.20 18.99
N LYS A 343 27.29 -22.63 18.14
CA LYS A 343 26.63 -23.38 17.06
C LYS A 343 27.08 -22.93 15.67
N HIS A 344 28.03 -22.00 15.60
CA HIS A 344 28.59 -21.46 14.36
C HIS A 344 27.52 -20.90 13.38
N ARG A 345 26.39 -20.36 13.93
CA ARG A 345 25.34 -19.75 13.12
C ARG A 345 25.73 -18.34 12.71
N PRO A 346 25.66 -17.99 11.42
CA PRO A 346 25.88 -16.61 10.98
C PRO A 346 24.83 -15.66 11.61
N TYR A 347 25.25 -14.45 11.95
CA TYR A 347 24.29 -13.42 12.44
C TYR A 347 23.21 -13.11 11.40
N GLY A 348 23.50 -13.25 10.09
CA GLY A 348 22.55 -13.07 9.01
C GLY A 348 21.37 -14.05 9.00
N ASP A 349 21.50 -15.19 9.73
CA ASP A 349 20.43 -16.19 9.90
C ASP A 349 19.54 -15.91 11.12
N MET A 350 19.78 -14.80 11.82
CA MET A 350 19.06 -14.42 13.04
C MET A 350 18.20 -13.19 12.78
N ALA A 351 17.02 -13.15 13.35
CA ALA A 351 16.10 -12.00 13.25
C ALA A 351 15.49 -11.67 14.61
N VAL A 352 15.34 -10.39 14.88
CA VAL A 352 14.62 -9.87 16.04
C VAL A 352 13.35 -9.19 15.53
N LEU A 353 12.18 -9.64 16.01
CA LEU A 353 10.88 -9.09 15.64
C LEU A 353 10.32 -8.30 16.83
N TYR A 354 9.79 -7.12 16.55
CA TYR A 354 9.18 -6.25 17.56
C TYR A 354 7.86 -5.65 17.04
N ARG A 355 7.02 -5.21 17.96
CA ARG A 355 5.68 -4.68 17.62
C ARG A 355 5.72 -3.22 17.19
N MET A 356 6.58 -2.41 17.81
CA MET A 356 6.65 -0.96 17.59
C MET A 356 8.09 -0.56 17.25
N ASN A 357 8.24 0.35 16.29
CA ASN A 357 9.57 0.86 15.88
C ASN A 357 10.37 1.47 17.04
N ALA A 358 9.69 2.04 18.04
CA ALA A 358 10.37 2.59 19.22
C ALA A 358 11.20 1.54 20.00
N GLN A 359 10.80 0.26 19.94
CA GLN A 359 11.49 -0.84 20.63
C GLN A 359 12.84 -1.17 19.99
N SER A 360 13.04 -0.83 18.69
CA SER A 360 14.28 -1.14 17.99
C SER A 360 15.50 -0.41 18.57
N ARG A 361 15.30 0.81 19.07
CA ARG A 361 16.40 1.69 19.51
C ARG A 361 17.31 1.03 20.54
N VAL A 362 16.74 0.45 21.60
CA VAL A 362 17.52 -0.18 22.68
C VAL A 362 18.27 -1.41 22.18
N ILE A 363 17.63 -2.18 21.28
CA ILE A 363 18.24 -3.36 20.64
C ILE A 363 19.40 -2.92 19.72
N GLU A 364 19.21 -1.89 18.90
CA GLU A 364 20.25 -1.32 18.03
C GLU A 364 21.45 -0.82 18.84
N GLU A 365 21.22 -0.06 19.91
CA GLU A 365 22.28 0.40 20.81
C GLU A 365 23.05 -0.78 21.43
N ALA A 366 22.40 -1.88 21.75
CA ALA A 366 23.03 -3.08 22.29
C ALA A 366 23.86 -3.82 21.21
N LEU A 367 23.36 -3.92 19.97
CA LEU A 367 24.09 -4.49 18.83
C LEU A 367 25.36 -3.69 18.52
N VAL A 368 25.23 -2.35 18.45
CA VAL A 368 26.37 -1.44 18.19
C VAL A 368 27.45 -1.58 19.28
N ARG A 369 27.03 -1.60 20.56
CA ARG A 369 28.00 -1.79 21.69
C ARG A 369 28.79 -3.09 21.62
N ARG A 370 28.22 -4.13 21.04
CA ARG A 370 28.86 -5.45 20.87
C ARG A 370 29.54 -5.64 19.50
N GLY A 371 29.50 -4.61 18.63
CA GLY A 371 30.10 -4.67 17.29
C GLY A 371 29.42 -5.65 16.34
N ILE A 372 28.12 -5.94 16.54
CA ILE A 372 27.35 -6.85 15.70
C ILE A 372 26.68 -6.05 14.58
N GLY A 373 27.01 -6.39 13.33
CA GLY A 373 26.36 -5.80 12.15
C GLY A 373 24.89 -6.22 12.04
N TYR A 374 24.03 -5.27 11.70
CA TYR A 374 22.58 -5.51 11.55
C TYR A 374 21.98 -4.72 10.40
N THR A 375 20.82 -5.13 9.95
CA THR A 375 20.00 -4.40 8.95
C THR A 375 18.60 -4.18 9.51
N MET A 376 18.17 -2.91 9.55
CA MET A 376 16.80 -2.56 9.92
C MET A 376 15.87 -2.74 8.72
N VAL A 377 14.83 -3.55 8.90
CA VAL A 377 13.75 -3.66 7.92
C VAL A 377 12.61 -2.72 8.33
N GLY A 378 12.28 -1.74 7.49
CA GLY A 378 11.24 -0.75 7.77
C GLY A 378 11.73 0.54 8.46
N GLY A 379 13.04 0.78 8.54
CA GLY A 379 13.63 2.05 8.98
C GLY A 379 13.35 3.21 8.01
N THR A 380 13.92 4.41 8.31
CA THR A 380 13.75 5.61 7.48
C THR A 380 14.09 5.32 6.02
N ARG A 381 13.11 5.47 5.14
CA ARG A 381 13.29 5.17 3.72
C ARG A 381 14.11 6.28 3.06
N PHE A 382 14.87 5.93 1.99
CA PHE A 382 15.60 6.88 1.17
C PHE A 382 14.72 8.06 0.71
N TYR A 383 13.48 7.77 0.31
CA TYR A 383 12.51 8.77 -0.14
C TYR A 383 11.93 9.67 0.96
N ASP A 384 12.16 9.36 2.25
CA ASP A 384 11.72 10.20 3.38
C ASP A 384 12.74 11.30 3.72
N ARG A 385 13.93 11.26 3.14
CA ARG A 385 14.96 12.27 3.32
C ARG A 385 14.53 13.60 2.73
N ALA A 386 14.82 14.70 3.44
CA ALA A 386 14.34 16.04 3.08
C ALA A 386 14.77 16.44 1.65
N GLU A 387 16.05 16.23 1.32
CA GLU A 387 16.65 16.55 0.02
C GLU A 387 16.00 15.75 -1.13
N ILE A 388 15.68 14.49 -0.89
CA ILE A 388 15.00 13.64 -1.90
C ILE A 388 13.56 14.10 -2.09
N ARG A 389 12.86 14.43 -1.01
CA ARG A 389 11.49 14.97 -1.08
C ARG A 389 11.44 16.32 -1.81
N ASP A 390 12.46 17.18 -1.62
CA ASP A 390 12.57 18.45 -2.33
C ASP A 390 12.75 18.22 -3.84
N MET A 391 13.65 17.31 -4.24
CA MET A 391 13.84 16.95 -5.65
C MET A 391 12.59 16.35 -6.28
N LEU A 392 11.91 15.45 -5.56
CA LEU A 392 10.64 14.88 -6.02
C LEU A 392 9.56 15.95 -6.18
N ALA A 393 9.52 16.95 -5.28
CA ALA A 393 8.57 18.06 -5.38
C ALA A 393 8.82 18.91 -6.63
N TYR A 394 10.08 19.15 -7.03
CA TYR A 394 10.40 19.77 -8.33
C TYR A 394 9.81 18.98 -9.49
N LEU A 395 10.05 17.67 -9.53
CA LEU A 395 9.53 16.80 -10.60
C LEU A 395 7.99 16.77 -10.60
N LYS A 396 7.36 16.76 -9.43
CA LYS A 396 5.90 16.83 -9.31
C LYS A 396 5.34 18.14 -9.89
N VAL A 397 5.94 19.28 -9.58
CA VAL A 397 5.53 20.59 -10.13
C VAL A 397 5.71 20.65 -11.63
N ILE A 398 6.85 20.15 -12.17
CA ILE A 398 7.10 20.07 -13.62
C ILE A 398 6.04 19.22 -14.32
N ASN A 399 5.64 18.09 -13.73
CA ASN A 399 4.61 17.22 -14.28
C ASN A 399 3.19 17.82 -14.15
N ASN A 400 2.93 18.57 -13.09
CA ASN A 400 1.61 19.09 -12.75
C ASN A 400 1.69 20.48 -12.10
N PHE A 401 1.50 21.53 -12.89
CA PHE A 401 1.53 22.92 -12.42
C PHE A 401 0.38 23.29 -11.44
N LYS A 402 -0.60 22.39 -11.30
CA LYS A 402 -1.69 22.59 -10.32
C LYS A 402 -1.33 22.09 -8.92
N ASP A 403 -0.21 21.40 -8.74
CA ASP A 403 0.22 20.84 -7.45
C ASP A 403 0.76 21.94 -6.52
N ASN A 404 -0.14 22.61 -5.83
CA ASN A 404 0.18 23.68 -4.89
C ASN A 404 0.99 23.17 -3.68
N ILE A 405 0.80 21.94 -3.24
CA ILE A 405 1.53 21.37 -2.08
C ILE A 405 3.02 21.22 -2.41
N SER A 406 3.33 20.61 -3.54
CA SER A 406 4.71 20.48 -4.01
C SER A 406 5.32 21.86 -4.33
N LEU A 407 4.56 22.79 -4.90
CA LEU A 407 5.02 24.13 -5.18
C LEU A 407 5.40 24.88 -3.89
N MET A 408 4.54 24.87 -2.86
CA MET A 408 4.83 25.51 -1.57
C MET A 408 6.10 24.95 -0.92
N ARG A 409 6.39 23.68 -1.14
CA ARG A 409 7.61 23.04 -0.62
C ARG A 409 8.88 23.61 -1.28
N ILE A 410 8.88 23.81 -2.60
CA ILE A 410 10.10 24.15 -3.37
C ILE A 410 10.26 25.62 -3.66
N ILE A 411 9.22 26.46 -3.54
CA ILE A 411 9.24 27.87 -3.96
C ILE A 411 10.38 28.67 -3.31
N ASN A 412 10.78 28.30 -2.10
CA ASN A 412 11.92 28.89 -1.37
C ASN A 412 12.99 27.85 -0.98
N THR A 413 13.06 26.74 -1.67
CA THR A 413 14.09 25.70 -1.50
C THR A 413 14.80 25.46 -2.83
N PRO A 414 16.08 25.82 -3.00
CA PRO A 414 16.94 26.60 -2.07
C PRO A 414 16.40 28.01 -1.78
N LYS A 415 16.95 28.66 -0.77
CA LYS A 415 16.49 30.00 -0.35
C LYS A 415 16.53 31.02 -1.50
N ARG A 416 15.36 31.61 -1.81
CA ARG A 416 15.19 32.64 -2.86
C ARG A 416 14.67 33.95 -2.29
N GLY A 417 14.56 34.06 -0.95
CA GLY A 417 14.00 35.24 -0.29
C GLY A 417 12.49 35.37 -0.50
N ILE A 418 11.78 34.27 -0.68
CA ILE A 418 10.33 34.18 -0.76
C ILE A 418 9.85 33.65 0.59
N GLY A 419 9.39 34.56 1.46
CA GLY A 419 8.94 34.21 2.82
C GLY A 419 7.50 33.65 2.86
N GLY A 420 7.12 33.10 4.03
CA GLY A 420 5.79 32.53 4.24
C GLY A 420 4.63 33.51 4.01
N THR A 421 4.80 34.77 4.36
CA THR A 421 3.79 35.82 4.09
C THR A 421 3.60 36.07 2.59
N THR A 422 4.65 35.98 1.80
CA THR A 422 4.57 36.08 0.32
C THR A 422 3.83 34.89 -0.25
N VAL A 423 4.17 33.66 0.23
CA VAL A 423 3.50 32.43 -0.19
C VAL A 423 2.01 32.49 0.12
N GLN A 424 1.64 32.99 1.33
CA GLN A 424 0.22 33.11 1.69
C GLN A 424 -0.51 34.12 0.78
N LYS A 425 0.07 35.30 0.52
CA LYS A 425 -0.53 36.28 -0.39
C LYS A 425 -0.69 35.76 -1.82
N LEU A 426 0.28 34.99 -2.29
CA LEU A 426 0.19 34.33 -3.59
C LEU A 426 -0.94 33.29 -3.61
N LEU A 427 -1.08 32.49 -2.56
CA LEU A 427 -2.16 31.53 -2.42
C LEU A 427 -3.53 32.21 -2.38
N ASP A 428 -3.66 33.28 -1.60
CA ASP A 428 -4.92 34.05 -1.50
C ASP A 428 -5.30 34.67 -2.87
N TYR A 429 -4.32 35.22 -3.60
CA TYR A 429 -4.49 35.75 -4.94
C TYR A 429 -4.93 34.66 -5.93
N ALA A 430 -4.26 33.52 -5.92
CA ALA A 430 -4.59 32.39 -6.79
C ALA A 430 -6.00 31.86 -6.50
N ASN A 431 -6.36 31.69 -5.21
CA ASN A 431 -7.70 31.24 -4.82
C ASN A 431 -8.79 32.22 -5.24
N ALA A 432 -8.56 33.53 -5.10
CA ALA A 432 -9.51 34.55 -5.53
C ALA A 432 -9.74 34.54 -7.06
N GLY A 433 -8.72 34.16 -7.84
CA GLY A 433 -8.80 34.01 -9.28
C GLY A 433 -9.24 32.63 -9.79
N GLY A 434 -9.47 31.67 -8.88
CA GLY A 434 -9.81 30.28 -9.25
C GLY A 434 -8.70 29.56 -10.02
N MET A 435 -7.44 29.91 -9.77
CA MET A 435 -6.26 29.40 -10.45
C MET A 435 -5.29 28.71 -9.48
N SER A 436 -4.37 27.90 -9.98
CA SER A 436 -3.27 27.37 -9.17
C SER A 436 -2.27 28.46 -8.79
N MET A 437 -1.46 28.21 -7.75
CA MET A 437 -0.40 29.14 -7.38
C MET A 437 0.60 29.37 -8.52
N PHE A 438 0.91 28.36 -9.33
CA PHE A 438 1.82 28.51 -10.46
C PHE A 438 1.21 29.39 -11.56
N GLU A 439 -0.08 29.22 -11.86
CA GLU A 439 -0.83 30.10 -12.76
C GLU A 439 -0.89 31.55 -12.20
N GLY A 440 -1.03 31.69 -10.87
CA GLY A 440 -0.94 32.98 -10.18
C GLY A 440 0.43 33.65 -10.29
N ILE A 441 1.53 32.88 -10.38
CA ILE A 441 2.86 33.43 -10.69
C ILE A 441 2.92 33.93 -12.13
N MET A 442 2.30 33.23 -13.08
CA MET A 442 2.28 33.67 -14.47
C MET A 442 1.47 34.95 -14.70
N GLY A 443 0.43 35.17 -13.92
CA GLY A 443 -0.39 36.41 -13.93
C GLY A 443 -0.07 37.36 -12.77
N ILE A 444 1.18 37.42 -12.30
CA ILE A 444 1.58 38.02 -11.02
C ILE A 444 1.35 39.53 -10.93
N GLU A 445 1.22 40.24 -12.06
CA GLU A 445 1.08 41.70 -12.10
C GLU A 445 -0.14 42.20 -11.32
N GLY A 446 -1.23 41.44 -11.28
CA GLY A 446 -2.44 41.71 -10.52
C GLY A 446 -2.41 41.35 -9.04
N SER A 447 -1.31 40.80 -8.52
CA SER A 447 -1.25 40.19 -7.18
C SER A 447 -1.12 41.18 -6.02
N GLY A 448 -0.83 42.48 -6.28
CA GLY A 448 -0.53 43.46 -5.23
C GLY A 448 0.80 43.24 -4.49
N LEU A 449 1.63 42.30 -4.95
CA LEU A 449 2.98 42.07 -4.42
C LEU A 449 3.96 43.14 -4.92
N SER A 450 5.01 43.46 -4.14
CA SER A 450 6.05 44.37 -4.57
C SER A 450 6.78 43.90 -5.82
N SER A 451 7.23 44.80 -6.68
CA SER A 451 7.96 44.50 -7.92
C SER A 451 9.18 43.59 -7.70
N ALA A 452 9.92 43.80 -6.61
CA ALA A 452 11.05 42.96 -6.21
C ALA A 452 10.61 41.49 -5.89
N THR A 453 9.43 41.32 -5.29
CA THR A 453 8.85 40.00 -4.98
C THR A 453 8.32 39.34 -6.25
N GLN A 454 7.64 40.09 -7.10
CA GLN A 454 7.17 39.64 -8.40
C GLN A 454 8.34 39.10 -9.24
N LEU A 455 9.45 39.84 -9.33
CA LEU A 455 10.65 39.42 -10.07
C LEU A 455 11.22 38.09 -9.55
N LYS A 456 11.25 37.88 -8.21
CA LYS A 456 11.73 36.60 -7.63
C LYS A 456 10.83 35.42 -8.03
N LEU A 457 9.52 35.64 -8.05
CA LEU A 457 8.54 34.61 -8.42
C LEU A 457 8.59 34.32 -9.91
N THR A 458 8.74 35.35 -10.77
CA THR A 458 8.91 35.18 -12.21
C THR A 458 10.21 34.46 -12.54
N ASN A 459 11.33 34.78 -11.88
CA ASN A 459 12.58 34.05 -12.06
C ASN A 459 12.46 32.59 -11.62
N PHE A 460 11.68 32.30 -10.58
CA PHE A 460 11.39 30.94 -10.17
C PHE A 460 10.59 30.18 -11.24
N SER A 461 9.54 30.77 -11.81
CA SER A 461 8.76 30.12 -12.86
C SER A 461 9.57 29.91 -14.14
N ALA A 462 10.42 30.88 -14.53
CA ALA A 462 11.33 30.74 -15.67
C ALA A 462 12.27 29.54 -15.49
N MET A 463 12.87 29.39 -14.32
CA MET A 463 13.70 28.23 -13.99
C MET A 463 12.93 26.90 -14.11
N ILE A 464 11.65 26.85 -13.69
CA ILE A 464 10.83 25.64 -13.86
C ILE A 464 10.58 25.33 -15.34
N PHE A 465 10.37 26.36 -16.17
CA PHE A 465 10.22 26.16 -17.63
C PHE A 465 11.52 25.71 -18.31
N ASP A 466 12.68 26.18 -17.84
CA ASP A 466 13.97 25.73 -18.36
C ASP A 466 14.21 24.22 -18.18
N PHE A 467 13.59 23.61 -17.19
CA PHE A 467 13.64 22.14 -16.99
C PHE A 467 12.73 21.35 -17.94
N LEU A 468 11.86 22.00 -18.70
CA LEU A 468 10.98 21.36 -19.68
C LEU A 468 11.61 21.30 -21.09
N ASN A 469 12.64 22.11 -21.34
CA ASN A 469 13.41 22.15 -22.57
C ASN A 469 14.67 21.29 -22.47
#